data_a90caf68f15373ba1c4f37f863dcb2b1
#
_entry.id   a90caf68f15373ba1c4f37f863dcb2b1
#
_cell.length_a   1.000
_cell.length_b   1.000
_cell.length_c   1.000
_cell.angle_alpha   90.00
_cell.angle_beta   90.00
_cell.angle_gamma   90.00
#
_symmetry.space_group_name_H-M   'P 1'
#
loop_
_entity.id
_entity.type
_entity.pdbx_description
1 polymer ?
#
loop_
_entity_poly.entity_id
_entity_poly.type
_entity_poly.pdbx_seq_one_letter_code
_entity_poly.pdbx_strand_id
1 'polypeptide(L)'
;MEKKYNWGIDLGGTKIECAILDQYDPTQVILRERIDTESIKGYDHIIAQVGRLIDSVSQKVGFRPTRLGFATPGVLDPASQTMKNCNTTSMNGKPMAADLAKVVGCEVVLANDANCFALAEALLGAVQDINKEAQVVFGVILGTGVGGGLVVNGKVINGLHGIGGEWGHNILEEGGEPCYCGKAGCVEKVIAGPSLELFYERQTGEKKKLKDIVQAYIAGSDSNATVTMERLFEYYGKAISTIINVIDPDVIVIGGGVGNIDLLYSEGYERIKKYIFNSGEVLTPIVKPKLGDSAGVFGAAML
;
A
#
# COMPACT_ATOMS: atom_id res chain seq x y z
N MET A 1 23.42 -5.92 -26.80
CA MET A 1 22.17 -5.26 -26.39
C MET A 1 22.55 -4.16 -25.42
N GLU A 2 22.02 -2.97 -25.62
CA GLU A 2 22.18 -1.86 -24.69
C GLU A 2 21.47 -2.22 -23.39
N LYS A 3 22.16 -2.15 -22.25
CA LYS A 3 21.55 -2.45 -20.96
C LYS A 3 20.49 -1.39 -20.66
N LYS A 4 19.25 -1.81 -20.45
CA LYS A 4 18.15 -0.93 -20.06
C LYS A 4 17.80 -1.18 -18.60
N TYR A 5 17.42 -0.12 -17.90
CA TYR A 5 17.19 -0.13 -16.46
C TYR A 5 15.87 0.53 -16.11
N ASN A 6 15.17 -0.06 -15.16
CA ASN A 6 13.98 0.51 -14.55
C ASN A 6 14.37 1.26 -13.27
N TRP A 7 14.00 2.52 -13.19
CA TRP A 7 14.30 3.38 -12.05
C TRP A 7 13.03 3.66 -11.25
N GLY A 8 13.05 3.39 -9.96
CA GLY A 8 11.96 3.67 -9.05
C GLY A 8 12.39 4.54 -7.88
N ILE A 9 11.48 5.39 -7.45
CA ILE A 9 11.60 6.21 -6.24
C ILE A 9 10.41 5.89 -5.33
N ASP A 10 10.70 5.55 -4.07
CA ASP A 10 9.70 5.56 -3.00
C ASP A 10 9.86 6.86 -2.21
N LEU A 11 8.87 7.74 -2.34
CA LEU A 11 8.85 9.06 -1.72
C LEU A 11 8.00 9.04 -0.45
N GLY A 12 8.58 8.58 0.64
CA GLY A 12 7.93 8.61 1.95
C GLY A 12 8.10 9.94 2.69
N GLY A 13 7.29 10.16 3.71
CA GLY A 13 7.36 11.38 4.54
C GLY A 13 8.66 11.52 5.36
N THR A 14 9.35 10.41 5.63
CA THR A 14 10.59 10.37 6.42
C THR A 14 11.82 10.10 5.55
N LYS A 15 11.71 9.21 4.57
CA LYS A 15 12.80 8.76 3.71
C LYS A 15 12.39 8.76 2.25
N ILE A 16 13.36 9.03 1.38
CA ILE A 16 13.28 8.87 -0.07
C ILE A 16 14.22 7.74 -0.44
N GLU A 17 13.74 6.77 -1.17
CA GLU A 17 14.54 5.65 -1.62
C GLU A 17 14.52 5.54 -3.14
N CYS A 18 15.69 5.31 -3.74
CA CYS A 18 15.87 5.02 -5.16
C CYS A 18 16.31 3.56 -5.33
N ALA A 19 15.69 2.86 -6.26
CA ALA A 19 16.17 1.57 -6.75
C ALA A 19 16.30 1.57 -8.26
N ILE A 20 17.34 0.88 -8.74
CA ILE A 20 17.58 0.60 -10.17
C ILE A 20 17.52 -0.91 -10.34
N LEU A 21 16.62 -1.37 -11.21
CA LEU A 21 16.43 -2.77 -11.54
C LEU A 21 16.90 -3.03 -12.98
N ASP A 22 17.42 -4.21 -13.24
CA ASP A 22 17.65 -4.64 -14.63
C ASP A 22 16.30 -4.81 -15.35
N GLN A 23 16.17 -4.26 -16.55
CA GLN A 23 14.91 -4.30 -17.29
C GLN A 23 14.53 -5.71 -17.76
N TYR A 24 15.53 -6.55 -18.02
CA TYR A 24 15.31 -7.90 -18.53
C TYR A 24 15.17 -8.94 -17.41
N ASP A 25 15.74 -8.64 -16.24
CA ASP A 25 15.57 -9.41 -15.01
C ASP A 25 15.33 -8.44 -13.84
N PRO A 26 14.08 -7.98 -13.65
CA PRO A 26 13.76 -7.01 -12.60
C PRO A 26 13.95 -7.52 -11.17
N THR A 27 14.27 -8.80 -10.99
CA THR A 27 14.67 -9.34 -9.69
C THR A 27 16.10 -8.94 -9.33
N GLN A 28 16.92 -8.54 -10.34
CA GLN A 28 18.27 -8.07 -10.15
C GLN A 28 18.30 -6.58 -9.81
N VAL A 29 18.65 -6.29 -8.57
CA VAL A 29 18.86 -4.91 -8.08
C VAL A 29 20.28 -4.46 -8.43
N ILE A 30 20.40 -3.43 -9.26
CA ILE A 30 21.69 -2.86 -9.67
C ILE A 30 22.23 -1.91 -8.62
N LEU A 31 21.34 -1.07 -8.07
CA LEU A 31 21.68 -0.13 -7.00
C LEU A 31 20.43 0.19 -6.17
N ARG A 32 20.65 0.42 -4.89
CA ARG A 32 19.63 0.93 -3.97
C ARG A 32 20.25 1.96 -3.05
N GLU A 33 19.63 3.13 -2.95
CA GLU A 33 20.10 4.23 -2.12
C GLU A 33 18.96 4.93 -1.43
N ARG A 34 19.16 5.35 -0.19
CA ARG A 34 18.13 5.97 0.64
C ARG A 34 18.69 7.20 1.33
N ILE A 35 17.92 8.26 1.35
CA ILE A 35 18.20 9.50 2.06
C ILE A 35 17.00 9.93 2.91
N ASP A 36 17.20 10.86 3.85
CA ASP A 36 16.11 11.45 4.61
C ASP A 36 15.31 12.44 3.75
N THR A 37 13.97 12.39 3.84
CA THR A 37 13.07 13.32 3.13
C THR A 37 13.15 14.72 3.71
N GLU A 38 13.33 14.82 5.03
CA GLU A 38 13.28 16.08 5.78
C GLU A 38 12.00 16.89 5.49
N SER A 39 10.85 16.20 5.42
CA SER A 39 9.56 16.75 4.94
C SER A 39 9.07 17.97 5.70
N ILE A 40 9.54 18.19 6.95
CA ILE A 40 9.24 19.36 7.75
C ILE A 40 9.74 20.68 7.11
N LYS A 41 10.74 20.59 6.22
CA LYS A 41 11.29 21.75 5.48
C LYS A 41 10.43 22.16 4.29
N GLY A 42 9.34 21.44 4.02
CA GLY A 42 8.34 21.78 3.03
C GLY A 42 8.58 21.20 1.64
N TYR A 43 7.64 21.50 0.74
CA TYR A 43 7.54 20.91 -0.59
C TYR A 43 8.78 21.10 -1.47
N ASP A 44 9.27 22.36 -1.59
CA ASP A 44 10.40 22.68 -2.46
C ASP A 44 11.68 21.96 -2.01
N HIS A 45 11.83 21.78 -0.69
CA HIS A 45 12.94 21.00 -0.14
C HIS A 45 12.85 19.52 -0.53
N ILE A 46 11.66 18.93 -0.48
CA ILE A 46 11.43 17.53 -0.90
C ILE A 46 11.81 17.35 -2.36
N ILE A 47 11.36 18.25 -3.26
CA ILE A 47 11.72 18.21 -4.68
C ILE A 47 13.23 18.30 -4.88
N ALA A 48 13.90 19.20 -4.15
CA ALA A 48 15.35 19.32 -4.21
C ALA A 48 16.10 18.09 -3.68
N GLN A 49 15.56 17.40 -2.64
CA GLN A 49 16.12 16.14 -2.13
C GLN A 49 16.05 15.03 -3.17
N VAL A 50 14.95 14.92 -3.92
CA VAL A 50 14.84 13.97 -5.03
C VAL A 50 15.92 14.25 -6.08
N GLY A 51 16.10 15.52 -6.49
CA GLY A 51 17.14 15.91 -7.44
C GLY A 51 18.53 15.48 -6.97
N ARG A 52 18.88 15.77 -5.71
CA ARG A 52 20.16 15.37 -5.10
C ARG A 52 20.37 13.86 -5.10
N LEU A 53 19.33 13.08 -4.77
CA LEU A 53 19.41 11.63 -4.80
C LEU A 53 19.67 11.10 -6.21
N ILE A 54 18.94 11.61 -7.21
CA ILE A 54 19.12 11.21 -8.61
C ILE A 54 20.52 11.58 -9.14
N ASP A 55 21.05 12.75 -8.78
CA ASP A 55 22.40 13.15 -9.15
C ASP A 55 23.46 12.23 -8.51
N SER A 56 23.33 11.92 -7.21
CA SER A 56 24.21 11.00 -6.50
C SER A 56 24.21 9.61 -7.15
N VAL A 57 23.01 9.06 -7.34
CA VAL A 57 22.85 7.72 -7.92
C VAL A 57 23.37 7.67 -9.36
N SER A 58 23.07 8.69 -10.17
CA SER A 58 23.54 8.78 -11.56
C SER A 58 25.07 8.83 -11.66
N GLN A 59 25.74 9.54 -10.75
CA GLN A 59 27.21 9.56 -10.67
C GLN A 59 27.79 8.18 -10.36
N LYS A 60 27.15 7.42 -9.47
CA LYS A 60 27.62 6.07 -9.07
C LYS A 60 27.49 5.05 -10.18
N VAL A 61 26.41 5.11 -10.96
CA VAL A 61 26.16 4.14 -12.04
C VAL A 61 26.70 4.60 -13.41
N GLY A 62 27.04 5.89 -13.57
CA GLY A 62 27.60 6.45 -14.80
C GLY A 62 26.57 6.79 -15.89
N PHE A 63 25.27 6.77 -15.59
CA PHE A 63 24.19 7.13 -16.52
C PHE A 63 22.99 7.72 -15.79
N ARG A 64 22.13 8.45 -16.52
CA ARG A 64 20.90 9.05 -16.00
C ARG A 64 19.65 8.27 -16.46
N PRO A 65 18.56 8.33 -15.69
CA PRO A 65 17.29 7.75 -16.13
C PRO A 65 16.69 8.54 -17.30
N THR A 66 16.01 7.84 -18.20
CA THR A 66 15.15 8.44 -19.23
C THR A 66 13.68 8.48 -18.76
N ARG A 67 13.33 7.64 -17.78
CA ARG A 67 12.03 7.54 -17.13
C ARG A 67 12.20 7.17 -15.67
N LEU A 68 11.41 7.76 -14.80
CA LEU A 68 11.36 7.49 -13.36
C LEU A 68 9.93 7.24 -12.92
N GLY A 69 9.70 6.09 -12.27
CA GLY A 69 8.46 5.86 -11.53
C GLY A 69 8.58 6.29 -10.07
N PHE A 70 7.50 6.80 -9.51
CA PHE A 70 7.43 7.24 -8.12
C PHE A 70 6.26 6.59 -7.38
N ALA A 71 6.55 5.98 -6.25
CA ALA A 71 5.57 5.72 -5.20
C ALA A 71 5.41 6.97 -4.36
N THR A 72 4.19 7.45 -4.15
CA THR A 72 3.90 8.70 -3.45
C THR A 72 2.89 8.49 -2.32
N PRO A 73 2.94 9.31 -1.24
CA PRO A 73 2.04 9.18 -0.09
C PRO A 73 0.62 9.73 -0.34
N GLY A 74 0.24 9.89 -1.58
CA GLY A 74 -1.06 10.37 -2.05
C GLY A 74 -1.20 10.11 -3.54
N VAL A 75 -2.21 10.72 -4.18
CA VAL A 75 -2.53 10.48 -5.59
C VAL A 75 -2.44 11.76 -6.42
N LEU A 76 -2.06 11.60 -7.69
CA LEU A 76 -2.16 12.68 -8.67
C LEU A 76 -3.62 12.78 -9.15
N ASP A 77 -4.22 13.94 -9.00
CA ASP A 77 -5.55 14.20 -9.57
C ASP A 77 -5.45 14.29 -11.10
N PRO A 78 -6.17 13.43 -11.85
CA PRO A 78 -6.04 13.42 -13.32
C PRO A 78 -6.53 14.68 -13.98
N ALA A 79 -7.47 15.41 -13.37
CA ALA A 79 -8.07 16.62 -13.97
C ALA A 79 -7.21 17.85 -13.71
N SER A 80 -6.77 18.07 -12.47
CA SER A 80 -5.97 19.25 -12.08
C SER A 80 -4.46 19.06 -12.24
N GLN A 81 -3.99 17.82 -12.41
CA GLN A 81 -2.57 17.46 -12.41
C GLN A 81 -1.83 17.88 -11.13
N THR A 82 -2.55 17.96 -10.00
CA THR A 82 -1.98 18.27 -8.69
C THR A 82 -2.17 17.09 -7.72
N MET A 83 -1.31 17.03 -6.70
CA MET A 83 -1.40 15.99 -5.67
C MET A 83 -2.60 16.24 -4.76
N LYS A 84 -3.25 15.14 -4.33
CA LYS A 84 -4.32 15.14 -3.33
C LYS A 84 -4.21 13.92 -2.40
N ASN A 85 -4.89 14.01 -1.25
CA ASN A 85 -4.95 12.94 -0.24
C ASN A 85 -3.57 12.53 0.30
N CYS A 86 -2.58 13.43 0.25
CA CYS A 86 -1.25 13.14 0.76
C CYS A 86 -1.21 13.21 2.29
N ASN A 87 -0.65 12.18 2.92
CA ASN A 87 -0.32 12.20 4.35
C ASN A 87 0.74 13.27 4.68
N THR A 88 1.67 13.51 3.76
CA THR A 88 2.58 14.67 3.80
C THR A 88 1.84 15.87 3.20
N THR A 89 1.12 16.59 4.05
CA THR A 89 0.13 17.61 3.64
C THR A 89 0.69 18.74 2.78
N SER A 90 1.99 19.06 2.91
CA SER A 90 2.67 20.09 2.09
C SER A 90 2.69 19.78 0.59
N MET A 91 2.41 18.53 0.20
CA MET A 91 2.33 18.09 -1.19
C MET A 91 0.95 18.35 -1.81
N ASN A 92 -0.11 18.46 -1.01
CA ASN A 92 -1.48 18.65 -1.52
C ASN A 92 -1.61 19.95 -2.32
N GLY A 93 -2.26 19.87 -3.49
CA GLY A 93 -2.44 20.98 -4.43
C GLY A 93 -1.18 21.33 -5.24
N LYS A 94 -0.08 20.59 -5.11
CA LYS A 94 1.18 20.87 -5.82
C LYS A 94 1.27 20.07 -7.13
N PRO A 95 1.83 20.67 -8.22
CA PRO A 95 2.01 20.01 -9.52
C PRO A 95 3.26 19.10 -9.51
N MET A 96 3.29 18.13 -8.60
CA MET A 96 4.47 17.34 -8.28
C MET A 96 5.07 16.62 -9.48
N ALA A 97 4.25 16.06 -10.38
CA ALA A 97 4.76 15.36 -11.56
C ALA A 97 5.58 16.30 -12.45
N ALA A 98 5.09 17.52 -12.69
CA ALA A 98 5.79 18.52 -13.50
C ALA A 98 7.07 19.04 -12.82
N ASP A 99 7.01 19.30 -11.51
CA ASP A 99 8.16 19.81 -10.76
C ASP A 99 9.27 18.75 -10.66
N LEU A 100 8.90 17.48 -10.43
CA LEU A 100 9.85 16.36 -10.44
C LEU A 100 10.47 16.19 -11.82
N ALA A 101 9.66 16.16 -12.90
CA ALA A 101 10.18 16.03 -14.27
C ALA A 101 11.19 17.12 -14.61
N LYS A 102 10.94 18.36 -14.18
CA LYS A 102 11.85 19.49 -14.35
C LYS A 102 13.17 19.31 -13.62
N VAL A 103 13.14 18.80 -12.37
CA VAL A 103 14.34 18.64 -11.54
C VAL A 103 15.18 17.44 -11.99
N VAL A 104 14.54 16.30 -12.33
CA VAL A 104 15.25 15.08 -12.73
C VAL A 104 15.65 15.06 -14.22
N GLY A 105 14.97 15.88 -15.04
CA GLY A 105 15.27 16.02 -16.46
C GLY A 105 14.82 14.84 -17.33
N CYS A 106 13.80 14.07 -16.88
CA CYS A 106 13.27 12.94 -17.62
C CYS A 106 11.75 12.77 -17.40
N GLU A 107 11.14 11.80 -18.09
CA GLU A 107 9.73 11.43 -17.87
C GLU A 107 9.52 10.94 -16.45
N VAL A 108 8.40 11.37 -15.83
CA VAL A 108 8.00 10.98 -14.48
C VAL A 108 6.60 10.39 -14.49
N VAL A 109 6.45 9.25 -13.82
CA VAL A 109 5.15 8.57 -13.61
C VAL A 109 4.93 8.41 -12.12
N LEU A 110 3.75 8.82 -11.64
CA LEU A 110 3.39 8.73 -10.23
C LEU A 110 2.29 7.68 -10.02
N ALA A 111 2.42 6.91 -8.94
CA ALA A 111 1.33 6.12 -8.38
C ALA A 111 1.40 6.20 -6.84
N ASN A 112 0.30 5.93 -6.14
CA ASN A 112 0.38 5.89 -4.69
C ASN A 112 1.15 4.66 -4.21
N ASP A 113 1.57 4.68 -2.94
CA ASP A 113 2.36 3.61 -2.31
C ASP A 113 1.66 2.24 -2.35
N ALA A 114 0.34 2.18 -2.11
CA ALA A 114 -0.42 0.93 -2.16
C ALA A 114 -0.54 0.37 -3.59
N ASN A 115 -0.65 1.23 -4.61
CA ASN A 115 -0.60 0.81 -6.01
C ASN A 115 0.77 0.26 -6.39
N CYS A 116 1.86 0.91 -5.96
CA CYS A 116 3.21 0.43 -6.17
C CYS A 116 3.46 -0.89 -5.43
N PHE A 117 2.97 -1.03 -4.19
CA PHE A 117 2.99 -2.30 -3.45
C PHE A 117 2.30 -3.42 -4.24
N ALA A 118 1.06 -3.18 -4.69
CA ALA A 118 0.30 -4.16 -5.46
C ALA A 118 1.02 -4.57 -6.76
N LEU A 119 1.59 -3.59 -7.48
CA LEU A 119 2.32 -3.82 -8.73
C LEU A 119 3.59 -4.65 -8.50
N ALA A 120 4.36 -4.32 -7.47
CA ALA A 120 5.57 -5.07 -7.12
C ALA A 120 5.26 -6.52 -6.77
N GLU A 121 4.29 -6.76 -5.90
CA GLU A 121 3.90 -8.10 -5.49
C GLU A 121 3.28 -8.90 -6.65
N ALA A 122 2.56 -8.23 -7.56
CA ALA A 122 2.02 -8.84 -8.76
C ALA A 122 3.12 -9.29 -9.75
N LEU A 123 4.15 -8.48 -9.97
CA LEU A 123 5.13 -8.72 -11.02
C LEU A 123 6.41 -9.42 -10.52
N LEU A 124 6.80 -9.20 -9.26
CA LEU A 124 8.10 -9.64 -8.71
C LEU A 124 7.99 -10.42 -7.41
N GLY A 125 6.84 -10.34 -6.73
CA GLY A 125 6.65 -10.83 -5.36
C GLY A 125 5.84 -12.10 -5.25
N ALA A 126 4.98 -12.15 -4.22
CA ALA A 126 4.25 -13.36 -3.81
C ALA A 126 3.34 -13.93 -4.89
N VAL A 127 2.78 -13.09 -5.77
CA VAL A 127 1.88 -13.55 -6.85
C VAL A 127 2.61 -14.45 -7.83
N GLN A 128 3.89 -14.19 -8.11
CA GLN A 128 4.70 -15.00 -9.03
C GLN A 128 4.96 -16.44 -8.52
N ASP A 129 4.88 -16.64 -7.21
CA ASP A 129 5.02 -17.97 -6.60
C ASP A 129 3.69 -18.76 -6.60
N ILE A 130 2.54 -18.06 -6.72
CA ILE A 130 1.19 -18.64 -6.64
C ILE A 130 0.56 -18.84 -8.03
N ASN A 131 0.53 -17.78 -8.82
CA ASN A 131 -0.09 -17.77 -10.15
C ASN A 131 0.59 -16.76 -11.06
N LYS A 132 1.52 -17.21 -11.90
CA LYS A 132 2.24 -16.35 -12.85
C LYS A 132 1.36 -15.76 -13.96
N GLU A 133 0.20 -16.37 -14.19
CA GLU A 133 -0.77 -15.94 -15.20
C GLU A 133 -1.87 -15.02 -14.61
N ALA A 134 -1.73 -14.63 -13.32
CA ALA A 134 -2.69 -13.76 -12.66
C ALA A 134 -2.87 -12.45 -13.43
N GLN A 135 -4.10 -12.14 -13.80
CA GLN A 135 -4.46 -10.95 -14.54
C GLN A 135 -4.97 -9.84 -13.63
N VAL A 136 -5.68 -10.21 -12.56
CA VAL A 136 -6.28 -9.28 -11.62
C VAL A 136 -5.69 -9.54 -10.22
N VAL A 137 -4.94 -8.58 -9.71
CA VAL A 137 -4.33 -8.66 -8.38
C VAL A 137 -4.78 -7.47 -7.54
N PHE A 138 -5.21 -7.73 -6.32
CA PHE A 138 -5.52 -6.69 -5.36
C PHE A 138 -4.51 -6.71 -4.20
N GLY A 139 -3.73 -5.64 -4.09
CA GLY A 139 -2.82 -5.42 -2.97
C GLY A 139 -3.54 -4.68 -1.84
N VAL A 140 -3.38 -5.17 -0.62
CA VAL A 140 -3.91 -4.55 0.60
C VAL A 140 -2.75 -4.17 1.50
N ILE A 141 -2.68 -2.93 1.95
CA ILE A 141 -1.82 -2.50 3.05
C ILE A 141 -2.71 -2.33 4.28
N LEU A 142 -2.59 -3.24 5.24
CA LEU A 142 -3.36 -3.24 6.48
C LEU A 142 -2.41 -3.02 7.67
N GLY A 143 -2.31 -1.78 8.14
CA GLY A 143 -1.34 -1.36 9.15
C GLY A 143 -1.85 -0.25 10.04
N THR A 144 -1.16 0.89 10.06
CA THR A 144 -1.60 2.12 10.76
C THR A 144 -2.84 2.71 10.09
N GLY A 145 -2.94 2.60 8.78
CA GLY A 145 -4.12 2.87 7.97
C GLY A 145 -4.51 1.65 7.14
N VAL A 146 -5.42 1.84 6.19
CA VAL A 146 -5.84 0.83 5.21
C VAL A 146 -5.75 1.40 3.82
N GLY A 147 -4.78 0.91 3.06
CA GLY A 147 -4.62 1.21 1.63
C GLY A 147 -4.95 0.03 0.75
N GLY A 148 -5.10 0.28 -0.54
CA GLY A 148 -5.25 -0.77 -1.54
C GLY A 148 -4.77 -0.34 -2.92
N GLY A 149 -4.38 -1.32 -3.72
CA GLY A 149 -3.98 -1.13 -5.10
C GLY A 149 -4.56 -2.21 -5.99
N LEU A 150 -5.04 -1.82 -7.15
CA LEU A 150 -5.59 -2.72 -8.15
C LEU A 150 -4.66 -2.80 -9.36
N VAL A 151 -4.25 -4.01 -9.70
CA VAL A 151 -3.43 -4.31 -10.88
C VAL A 151 -4.24 -5.20 -11.81
N VAL A 152 -4.36 -4.80 -13.06
CA VAL A 152 -5.03 -5.58 -14.12
C VAL A 152 -4.07 -5.71 -15.31
N ASN A 153 -3.81 -6.94 -15.73
CA ASN A 153 -2.88 -7.25 -16.83
C ASN A 153 -1.50 -6.57 -16.63
N GLY A 154 -0.96 -6.63 -15.41
CA GLY A 154 0.34 -6.05 -15.05
C GLY A 154 0.37 -4.51 -15.02
N LYS A 155 -0.77 -3.84 -14.98
CA LYS A 155 -0.87 -2.38 -14.94
C LYS A 155 -1.73 -1.91 -13.76
N VAL A 156 -1.27 -0.88 -13.08
CA VAL A 156 -2.02 -0.20 -12.02
C VAL A 156 -3.28 0.45 -12.58
N ILE A 157 -4.40 0.30 -11.90
CA ILE A 157 -5.66 0.97 -12.19
C ILE A 157 -5.80 2.20 -11.28
N ASN A 158 -5.40 3.35 -11.77
CA ASN A 158 -5.58 4.63 -11.05
C ASN A 158 -7.04 5.10 -11.05
N GLY A 159 -7.81 4.77 -12.10
CA GLY A 159 -9.21 5.19 -12.26
C GLY A 159 -9.37 6.66 -12.69
N LEU A 160 -10.61 7.03 -13.01
CA LEU A 160 -10.98 8.38 -13.54
C LEU A 160 -10.65 9.49 -12.53
N HIS A 161 -10.81 9.20 -11.25
CA HIS A 161 -10.55 10.16 -10.17
C HIS A 161 -9.17 10.00 -9.53
N GLY A 162 -8.34 9.07 -10.01
CA GLY A 162 -7.05 8.75 -9.41
C GLY A 162 -7.15 8.00 -8.06
N ILE A 163 -8.32 7.44 -7.72
CA ILE A 163 -8.60 6.79 -6.42
C ILE A 163 -8.90 5.29 -6.56
N GLY A 164 -8.45 4.67 -7.65
CA GLY A 164 -8.56 3.22 -7.82
C GLY A 164 -7.85 2.50 -6.67
N GLY A 165 -8.57 1.61 -5.98
CA GLY A 165 -8.01 0.91 -4.82
C GLY A 165 -8.24 1.56 -3.45
N GLU A 166 -8.84 2.75 -3.35
CA GLU A 166 -9.13 3.47 -2.10
C GLU A 166 -10.26 2.84 -1.26
N TRP A 167 -10.27 1.51 -1.16
CA TRP A 167 -11.28 0.72 -0.47
C TRP A 167 -11.31 0.94 1.05
N GLY A 168 -10.18 1.34 1.62
CA GLY A 168 -10.04 1.67 3.04
C GLY A 168 -11.01 2.76 3.52
N HIS A 169 -11.55 3.54 2.58
CA HIS A 169 -12.53 4.59 2.83
C HIS A 169 -13.97 4.22 2.44
N ASN A 170 -14.26 2.97 2.14
CA ASN A 170 -15.64 2.47 2.08
C ASN A 170 -16.21 2.33 3.49
N ILE A 171 -17.51 2.62 3.65
CA ILE A 171 -18.20 2.45 4.94
C ILE A 171 -18.35 0.96 5.20
N LEU A 172 -17.78 0.49 6.31
CA LEU A 172 -17.84 -0.90 6.77
C LEU A 172 -18.76 -1.05 7.98
N GLU A 173 -18.83 -0.02 8.83
CA GLU A 173 -19.65 0.02 10.03
C GLU A 173 -20.48 1.31 10.03
N GLU A 174 -21.78 1.20 9.78
CA GLU A 174 -22.67 2.35 9.75
C GLU A 174 -22.73 3.03 11.13
N GLY A 175 -22.57 4.36 11.15
CA GLY A 175 -22.53 5.13 12.40
C GLY A 175 -21.23 4.93 13.22
N GLY A 176 -20.21 4.27 12.67
CA GLY A 176 -18.93 4.03 13.33
C GLY A 176 -18.07 5.28 13.50
N GLU A 177 -16.78 5.10 13.78
CA GLU A 177 -15.83 6.17 14.08
C GLU A 177 -15.69 7.19 12.95
N PRO A 178 -15.59 8.50 13.26
CA PRO A 178 -15.29 9.54 12.26
C PRO A 178 -13.97 9.28 11.56
N CYS A 179 -13.98 9.46 10.24
CA CYS A 179 -12.79 9.35 9.39
C CYS A 179 -12.40 10.73 8.85
N TYR A 180 -11.09 10.96 8.67
CA TYR A 180 -10.57 12.21 8.09
C TYR A 180 -11.08 12.46 6.66
N CYS A 181 -11.54 11.42 5.96
CA CYS A 181 -12.16 11.57 4.63
C CYS A 181 -13.56 12.20 4.66
N GLY A 182 -14.08 12.57 5.82
CA GLY A 182 -15.40 13.18 6.02
C GLY A 182 -16.55 12.20 6.23
N LYS A 183 -16.30 10.88 6.14
CA LYS A 183 -17.28 9.81 6.44
C LYS A 183 -17.09 9.25 7.86
N ALA A 184 -17.94 8.33 8.26
CA ALA A 184 -17.80 7.58 9.51
C ALA A 184 -17.85 6.07 9.21
N GLY A 185 -17.16 5.27 10.04
CA GLY A 185 -17.16 3.82 9.94
C GLY A 185 -16.45 3.24 8.71
N CYS A 186 -15.48 3.97 8.14
CA CYS A 186 -14.63 3.47 7.07
C CYS A 186 -13.89 2.18 7.47
N VAL A 187 -13.55 1.33 6.51
CA VAL A 187 -12.74 0.11 6.73
C VAL A 187 -11.53 0.41 7.61
N GLU A 188 -10.80 1.49 7.33
CA GLU A 188 -9.66 1.94 8.14
C GLU A 188 -10.02 2.18 9.61
N LYS A 189 -11.17 2.77 9.88
CA LYS A 189 -11.63 3.08 11.24
C LYS A 189 -12.15 1.87 12.01
N VAL A 190 -12.22 0.72 11.34
CA VAL A 190 -12.70 -0.53 11.95
C VAL A 190 -11.57 -1.53 12.15
N ILE A 191 -10.73 -1.77 11.12
CA ILE A 191 -9.74 -2.86 11.14
C ILE A 191 -8.27 -2.43 11.08
N ALA A 192 -7.94 -1.12 11.01
CA ALA A 192 -6.56 -0.68 11.17
C ALA A 192 -6.05 -0.88 12.61
N GLY A 193 -4.72 -1.02 12.76
CA GLY A 193 -4.12 -1.26 14.06
C GLY A 193 -4.53 -0.27 15.16
N PRO A 194 -4.39 1.05 14.94
CA PRO A 194 -4.83 2.07 15.90
C PRO A 194 -6.34 2.02 16.21
N SER A 195 -7.17 1.62 15.25
CA SER A 195 -8.63 1.50 15.44
C SER A 195 -8.97 0.34 16.37
N LEU A 196 -8.24 -0.78 16.26
CA LEU A 196 -8.39 -1.93 17.14
C LEU A 196 -7.84 -1.63 18.55
N GLU A 197 -6.72 -0.93 18.66
CA GLU A 197 -6.18 -0.45 19.94
C GLU A 197 -7.17 0.48 20.65
N LEU A 198 -7.79 1.41 19.92
CA LEU A 198 -8.82 2.31 20.45
C LEU A 198 -10.08 1.56 20.86
N PHE A 199 -10.52 0.57 20.09
CA PHE A 199 -11.66 -0.27 20.43
C PHE A 199 -11.42 -1.03 21.73
N TYR A 200 -10.24 -1.62 21.92
CA TYR A 200 -9.84 -2.27 23.17
C TYR A 200 -9.81 -1.29 24.35
N GLU A 201 -9.19 -0.10 24.16
CA GLU A 201 -9.11 0.95 25.20
C GLU A 201 -10.51 1.37 25.68
N ARG A 202 -11.49 1.50 24.77
CA ARG A 202 -12.87 1.87 25.14
C ARG A 202 -13.59 0.80 25.97
N GLN A 203 -13.26 -0.45 25.77
CA GLN A 203 -13.85 -1.55 26.54
C GLN A 203 -13.24 -1.67 27.95
N THR A 204 -11.97 -1.38 28.10
CA THR A 204 -11.21 -1.67 29.31
C THR A 204 -10.80 -0.42 30.10
N GLY A 205 -10.74 0.74 29.47
CA GLY A 205 -10.08 1.94 29.99
C GLY A 205 -8.55 1.91 29.89
N GLU A 206 -7.95 0.82 29.38
CA GLU A 206 -6.50 0.62 29.33
C GLU A 206 -5.98 0.66 27.91
N LYS A 207 -4.85 1.36 27.69
CA LYS A 207 -4.14 1.35 26.41
C LYS A 207 -3.31 0.10 26.27
N LYS A 208 -3.55 -0.66 25.22
CA LYS A 208 -2.77 -1.87 24.90
C LYS A 208 -2.43 -1.87 23.40
N LYS A 209 -1.18 -2.23 23.08
CA LYS A 209 -0.76 -2.33 21.67
C LYS A 209 -1.37 -3.56 21.02
N LEU A 210 -1.70 -3.47 19.72
CA LEU A 210 -2.33 -4.58 18.99
C LEU A 210 -1.53 -5.88 19.12
N LYS A 211 -0.20 -5.81 19.08
CA LYS A 211 0.66 -6.98 19.30
C LYS A 211 0.35 -7.69 20.63
N ASP A 212 0.18 -6.93 21.71
CA ASP A 212 -0.09 -7.49 23.04
C ASP A 212 -1.54 -7.99 23.14
N ILE A 213 -2.49 -7.35 22.45
CA ILE A 213 -3.88 -7.83 22.31
C ILE A 213 -3.90 -9.18 21.61
N VAL A 214 -3.17 -9.35 20.51
CA VAL A 214 -3.05 -10.62 19.77
C VAL A 214 -2.44 -11.71 20.68
N GLN A 215 -1.39 -11.40 21.42
CA GLN A 215 -0.77 -12.37 22.35
C GLN A 215 -1.73 -12.79 23.47
N ALA A 216 -2.47 -11.85 24.06
CA ALA A 216 -3.46 -12.12 25.09
C ALA A 216 -4.63 -12.97 24.55
N TYR A 217 -5.06 -12.74 23.30
CA TYR A 217 -6.02 -13.58 22.61
C TYR A 217 -5.53 -15.03 22.46
N ILE A 218 -4.33 -15.21 21.93
CA ILE A 218 -3.73 -16.55 21.73
C ILE A 218 -3.58 -17.29 23.06
N ALA A 219 -3.20 -16.58 24.13
CA ALA A 219 -3.05 -17.16 25.46
C ALA A 219 -4.41 -17.44 26.17
N GLY A 220 -5.52 -16.94 25.63
CA GLY A 220 -6.84 -17.02 26.30
C GLY A 220 -6.90 -16.26 27.63
N SER A 221 -6.01 -15.29 27.86
CA SER A 221 -5.81 -14.62 29.14
C SER A 221 -6.62 -13.34 29.33
N ASP A 222 -7.30 -12.86 28.28
CA ASP A 222 -8.00 -11.58 28.30
C ASP A 222 -9.28 -11.66 27.41
N SER A 223 -10.44 -11.60 28.05
CA SER A 223 -11.73 -11.66 27.32
C SER A 223 -11.97 -10.45 26.41
N ASN A 224 -11.45 -9.28 26.75
CA ASN A 224 -11.57 -8.09 25.90
C ASN A 224 -10.65 -8.16 24.68
N ALA A 225 -9.48 -8.82 24.82
CA ALA A 225 -8.65 -9.17 23.67
C ALA A 225 -9.40 -10.13 22.73
N THR A 226 -10.14 -11.10 23.28
CA THR A 226 -10.98 -12.00 22.48
C THR A 226 -12.04 -11.23 21.71
N VAL A 227 -12.79 -10.34 22.36
CA VAL A 227 -13.81 -9.49 21.70
C VAL A 227 -13.18 -8.63 20.59
N THR A 228 -11.98 -8.07 20.83
CA THR A 228 -11.28 -7.23 19.85
C THR A 228 -10.83 -8.05 18.63
N MET A 229 -10.30 -9.24 18.84
CA MET A 229 -9.84 -10.10 17.74
C MET A 229 -11.00 -10.69 16.94
N GLU A 230 -12.10 -11.09 17.60
CA GLU A 230 -13.33 -11.53 16.92
C GLU A 230 -13.92 -10.40 16.05
N ARG A 231 -13.90 -9.16 16.56
CA ARG A 231 -14.25 -7.98 15.76
C ARG A 231 -13.35 -7.85 14.53
N LEU A 232 -12.03 -7.97 14.69
CA LEU A 232 -11.11 -7.92 13.56
C LEU A 232 -11.47 -8.98 12.52
N PHE A 233 -11.63 -10.23 12.90
CA PHE A 233 -11.91 -11.32 11.96
C PHE A 233 -13.24 -11.13 11.23
N GLU A 234 -14.29 -10.76 11.94
CA GLU A 234 -15.61 -10.56 11.37
C GLU A 234 -15.63 -9.42 10.33
N TYR A 235 -15.06 -8.25 10.71
CA TYR A 235 -15.02 -7.11 9.81
C TYR A 235 -13.98 -7.26 8.68
N TYR A 236 -12.88 -7.98 8.92
CA TYR A 236 -11.97 -8.38 7.86
C TYR A 236 -12.67 -9.24 6.80
N GLY A 237 -13.41 -10.27 7.24
CA GLY A 237 -14.21 -11.12 6.35
C GLY A 237 -15.17 -10.31 5.49
N LYS A 238 -15.91 -9.39 6.12
CA LYS A 238 -16.86 -8.48 5.46
C LYS A 238 -16.19 -7.56 4.42
N ALA A 239 -15.03 -6.99 4.79
CA ALA A 239 -14.31 -6.05 3.94
C ALA A 239 -13.67 -6.75 2.74
N ILE A 240 -12.98 -7.88 2.96
CA ILE A 240 -12.32 -8.64 1.87
C ILE A 240 -13.35 -9.25 0.92
N SER A 241 -14.48 -9.77 1.44
CA SER A 241 -15.54 -10.31 0.57
C SER A 241 -16.10 -9.24 -0.38
N THR A 242 -16.14 -7.97 0.04
CA THR A 242 -16.57 -6.87 -0.85
C THR A 242 -15.63 -6.72 -2.04
N ILE A 243 -14.32 -6.83 -1.81
CA ILE A 243 -13.33 -6.80 -2.90
C ILE A 243 -13.57 -7.99 -3.84
N ILE A 244 -13.69 -9.20 -3.30
CA ILE A 244 -13.90 -10.41 -4.10
C ILE A 244 -15.21 -10.29 -4.89
N ASN A 245 -16.32 -9.91 -4.27
CA ASN A 245 -17.62 -9.80 -4.94
C ASN A 245 -17.67 -8.74 -6.04
N VAL A 246 -16.78 -7.74 -6.05
CA VAL A 246 -16.79 -6.63 -7.02
C VAL A 246 -15.75 -6.83 -8.13
N ILE A 247 -14.58 -7.37 -7.78
CA ILE A 247 -13.40 -7.42 -8.68
C ILE A 247 -13.09 -8.86 -9.08
N ASP A 248 -13.42 -9.85 -8.24
CA ASP A 248 -13.09 -11.28 -8.40
C ASP A 248 -11.59 -11.51 -8.75
N PRO A 249 -10.66 -11.06 -7.88
CA PRO A 249 -9.25 -11.06 -8.21
C PRO A 249 -8.66 -12.47 -8.18
N ASP A 250 -7.66 -12.73 -9.03
CA ASP A 250 -6.91 -13.99 -9.05
C ASP A 250 -6.09 -14.21 -7.77
N VAL A 251 -5.59 -13.11 -7.17
CA VAL A 251 -4.82 -13.13 -5.91
C VAL A 251 -5.03 -11.84 -5.13
N ILE A 252 -5.15 -11.97 -3.79
CA ILE A 252 -5.07 -10.84 -2.86
C ILE A 252 -3.78 -10.96 -2.06
N VAL A 253 -2.95 -9.89 -2.05
CA VAL A 253 -1.72 -9.82 -1.25
C VAL A 253 -1.93 -8.84 -0.10
N ILE A 254 -1.69 -9.25 1.15
CA ILE A 254 -1.93 -8.41 2.33
C ILE A 254 -0.64 -8.11 3.06
N GLY A 255 -0.18 -6.86 2.95
CA GLY A 255 0.94 -6.31 3.68
C GLY A 255 0.52 -5.45 4.88
N GLY A 256 1.50 -4.85 5.54
CA GLY A 256 1.30 -4.02 6.71
C GLY A 256 1.28 -4.78 8.03
N GLY A 257 1.39 -4.04 9.13
CA GLY A 257 1.58 -4.64 10.47
C GLY A 257 0.41 -5.52 10.94
N VAL A 258 -0.83 -5.16 10.61
CA VAL A 258 -2.01 -5.99 10.89
C VAL A 258 -2.03 -7.20 9.95
N GLY A 259 -1.63 -7.03 8.69
CA GLY A 259 -1.50 -8.11 7.70
C GLY A 259 -0.52 -9.22 8.12
N ASN A 260 0.38 -8.95 9.06
CA ASN A 260 1.31 -9.95 9.61
C ASN A 260 0.66 -10.90 10.64
N ILE A 261 -0.58 -10.67 11.06
CA ILE A 261 -1.30 -11.53 12.01
C ILE A 261 -1.71 -12.81 11.29
N ASP A 262 -1.06 -13.94 11.66
CA ASP A 262 -1.31 -15.26 11.03
C ASP A 262 -2.79 -15.68 11.07
N LEU A 263 -3.48 -15.32 12.14
CA LEU A 263 -4.89 -15.64 12.33
C LEU A 263 -5.82 -15.00 11.28
N LEU A 264 -5.40 -13.98 10.55
CA LEU A 264 -6.16 -13.44 9.43
C LEU A 264 -6.28 -14.45 8.27
N TYR A 265 -5.27 -15.31 8.12
CA TYR A 265 -5.21 -16.33 7.05
C TYR A 265 -5.90 -17.65 7.44
N SER A 266 -6.37 -17.78 8.68
CA SER A 266 -7.20 -18.87 9.18
C SER A 266 -8.56 -18.37 9.63
N GLU A 267 -8.64 -17.75 10.82
CA GLU A 267 -9.91 -17.28 11.41
C GLU A 267 -10.57 -16.19 10.56
N GLY A 268 -9.77 -15.22 10.09
CA GLY A 268 -10.25 -14.16 9.20
C GLY A 268 -10.75 -14.72 7.86
N TYR A 269 -10.01 -15.67 7.28
CA TYR A 269 -10.38 -16.33 6.04
C TYR A 269 -11.74 -17.07 6.15
N GLU A 270 -11.99 -17.78 7.26
CA GLU A 270 -13.29 -18.44 7.50
C GLU A 270 -14.46 -17.45 7.55
N ARG A 271 -14.21 -16.19 7.99
CA ARG A 271 -15.26 -15.16 8.01
C ARG A 271 -15.64 -14.66 6.61
N ILE A 272 -14.72 -14.72 5.63
CA ILE A 272 -15.00 -14.31 4.24
C ILE A 272 -16.11 -15.19 3.65
N LYS A 273 -16.13 -16.47 3.95
CA LYS A 273 -17.12 -17.44 3.46
C LYS A 273 -18.56 -17.06 3.75
N LYS A 274 -18.79 -16.27 4.82
CA LYS A 274 -20.14 -15.80 5.19
C LYS A 274 -20.69 -14.71 4.27
N TYR A 275 -19.81 -13.97 3.57
CA TYR A 275 -20.16 -12.75 2.85
C TYR A 275 -19.89 -12.81 1.36
N ILE A 276 -19.20 -13.85 0.90
CA ILE A 276 -18.90 -14.04 -0.51
C ILE A 276 -20.13 -14.56 -1.26
N PHE A 277 -20.36 -14.04 -2.47
CA PHE A 277 -21.43 -14.51 -3.36
C PHE A 277 -20.97 -15.69 -4.22
N ASN A 278 -20.49 -16.77 -3.59
CA ASN A 278 -20.03 -18.00 -4.23
C ASN A 278 -20.32 -19.22 -3.36
N SER A 279 -21.55 -19.34 -2.84
CA SER A 279 -21.99 -20.47 -2.00
C SER A 279 -21.06 -20.77 -0.81
N GLY A 280 -20.33 -19.77 -0.33
CA GLY A 280 -19.39 -19.90 0.77
C GLY A 280 -18.01 -20.45 0.37
N GLU A 281 -17.73 -20.65 -0.91
CA GLU A 281 -16.41 -21.07 -1.39
C GLU A 281 -15.55 -19.85 -1.74
N VAL A 282 -14.37 -19.74 -1.11
CA VAL A 282 -13.35 -18.73 -1.42
C VAL A 282 -12.26 -19.39 -2.25
N LEU A 283 -12.21 -19.08 -3.54
CA LEU A 283 -11.20 -19.61 -4.46
C LEU A 283 -9.99 -18.69 -4.59
N THR A 284 -10.16 -17.41 -4.32
CA THR A 284 -9.09 -16.41 -4.38
C THR A 284 -8.04 -16.67 -3.30
N PRO A 285 -6.78 -16.98 -3.65
CA PRO A 285 -5.68 -17.05 -2.70
C PRO A 285 -5.46 -15.70 -2.02
N ILE A 286 -5.32 -15.74 -0.69
CA ILE A 286 -4.97 -14.56 0.13
C ILE A 286 -3.62 -14.84 0.75
N VAL A 287 -2.61 -14.04 0.41
CA VAL A 287 -1.21 -14.35 0.72
C VAL A 287 -0.49 -13.18 1.38
N LYS A 288 0.58 -13.48 2.10
CA LYS A 288 1.51 -12.48 2.62
C LYS A 288 2.43 -11.96 1.53
N PRO A 289 2.91 -10.71 1.64
CA PRO A 289 3.86 -10.15 0.69
C PRO A 289 5.23 -10.83 0.81
N LYS A 290 5.98 -10.84 -0.30
CA LYS A 290 7.33 -11.39 -0.38
C LYS A 290 8.42 -10.33 -0.33
N LEU A 291 8.15 -9.14 -0.89
CA LEU A 291 9.17 -8.11 -1.10
C LEU A 291 9.42 -7.20 0.12
N GLY A 292 8.55 -7.28 1.14
CA GLY A 292 8.70 -6.50 2.38
C GLY A 292 8.78 -4.99 2.12
N ASP A 293 9.70 -4.32 2.81
CA ASP A 293 9.90 -2.85 2.71
C ASP A 293 10.34 -2.37 1.31
N SER A 294 10.72 -3.29 0.42
CA SER A 294 11.17 -2.93 -0.93
C SER A 294 10.02 -2.82 -1.93
N ALA A 295 8.82 -3.26 -1.58
CA ALA A 295 7.70 -3.33 -2.52
C ALA A 295 7.35 -1.95 -3.12
N GLY A 296 7.36 -0.88 -2.32
CA GLY A 296 7.08 0.48 -2.80
C GLY A 296 8.03 0.93 -3.91
N VAL A 297 9.33 0.87 -3.66
CA VAL A 297 10.35 1.32 -4.61
C VAL A 297 10.44 0.41 -5.84
N PHE A 298 10.24 -0.91 -5.69
CA PHE A 298 10.25 -1.84 -6.83
C PHE A 298 9.00 -1.66 -7.69
N GLY A 299 7.83 -1.47 -7.08
CA GLY A 299 6.61 -1.16 -7.82
C GLY A 299 6.72 0.18 -8.57
N ALA A 300 7.33 1.18 -7.96
CA ALA A 300 7.63 2.43 -8.64
C ALA A 300 8.52 2.20 -9.89
N ALA A 301 9.55 1.35 -9.78
CA ALA A 301 10.42 1.02 -10.92
C ALA A 301 9.69 0.27 -12.05
N MET A 302 8.55 -0.35 -11.76
CA MET A 302 7.73 -1.10 -12.73
C MET A 302 6.59 -0.28 -13.36
N LEU A 303 6.42 1.01 -12.96
CA LEU A 303 5.47 1.93 -13.59
C LEU A 303 5.93 2.31 -15.02
#